data_f2487fe3c1f7dd74572e32b9b8942395
#
_entry.id   f2487fe3c1f7dd74572e32b9b8942395
#
_cell.length_a   1.000
_cell.length_b   1.000
_cell.length_c   1.000
_cell.angle_alpha   90.00
_cell.angle_beta   90.00
_cell.angle_gamma   90.00
#
_symmetry.space_group_name_H-M   'P 1'
#
loop_
_entity.id
_entity.type
_entity.pdbx_description
1 polymer ?
#
loop_
_entity_poly.entity_id
_entity_poly.type
_entity_poly.pdbx_seq_one_letter_code
_entity_poly.pdbx_strand_id
1 'polypeptide(L)'
;IKSKNMFEKEVYIKRRSQLKSEIKSGIALFLGNVDTAFNYPANLYSFRQDSQFLYFFGLKNPGFAGIIDFDNNSEYIFGNDFDIDDVIWMGVQPKVSELAAKVGVHKTGQYKDMIDLILKAKNESRKIDFLPAYRGETIIELSTLLGISINDVKKHASERLIKAVIKIKEIKSEEEIKEIEKAVDIAYEMHTTSMRMATPGRIEQEIAGTIEGISLALGGPVSFPIILSQDGQTLHNHHHDNILEVGRMMVTDAGAETQECYSSDITRTVPVGGKFNK
;
A
#
# COMPACT_ATOMS: atom_id res chain seq x y z
N ILE A 1 0.11 -21.49 1.04
CA ILE A 1 1.08 -20.50 1.59
C ILE A 1 0.42 -19.95 2.86
N LYS A 2 0.98 -20.22 4.04
CA LYS A 2 0.45 -19.66 5.29
C LYS A 2 0.59 -18.14 5.19
N SER A 3 -0.54 -17.42 5.20
CA SER A 3 -0.57 -15.97 5.36
C SER A 3 0.15 -15.63 6.69
N LYS A 4 1.42 -15.26 6.62
CA LYS A 4 2.11 -14.64 7.75
C LYS A 4 1.48 -13.26 7.93
N ASN A 5 1.05 -12.95 9.15
CA ASN A 5 0.67 -11.59 9.49
C ASN A 5 1.89 -10.69 9.32
N MET A 6 1.64 -9.44 8.94
CA MET A 6 2.64 -8.40 8.84
C MET A 6 3.44 -8.26 10.15
N PHE A 7 2.73 -7.97 11.24
CA PHE A 7 3.28 -7.88 12.59
C PHE A 7 2.47 -8.73 13.56
N GLU A 8 2.95 -8.86 14.78
CA GLU A 8 2.17 -9.47 15.86
C GLU A 8 0.90 -8.64 16.11
N LYS A 9 -0.18 -9.30 16.52
CA LYS A 9 -1.50 -8.66 16.69
C LYS A 9 -1.50 -7.47 17.63
N GLU A 10 -0.60 -7.46 18.61
CA GLU A 10 -0.43 -6.41 19.60
C GLU A 10 -0.07 -5.07 18.97
N VAL A 11 0.66 -5.08 17.86
CA VAL A 11 1.02 -3.87 17.10
C VAL A 11 -0.25 -3.21 16.55
N TYR A 12 -1.13 -3.99 15.95
CA TYR A 12 -2.39 -3.46 15.38
C TYR A 12 -3.35 -3.00 16.47
N ILE A 13 -3.46 -3.75 17.57
CA ILE A 13 -4.26 -3.35 18.73
C ILE A 13 -3.78 -2.01 19.29
N LYS A 14 -2.45 -1.85 19.44
CA LYS A 14 -1.84 -0.61 19.92
C LYS A 14 -2.16 0.57 18.98
N ARG A 15 -1.98 0.40 17.66
CA ARG A 15 -2.25 1.44 16.65
C ARG A 15 -3.72 1.91 16.69
N ARG A 16 -4.67 0.97 16.75
CA ARG A 16 -6.10 1.30 16.86
C ARG A 16 -6.44 1.93 18.22
N SER A 17 -5.80 1.50 19.29
CA SER A 17 -5.95 2.11 20.62
C SER A 17 -5.44 3.56 20.63
N GLN A 18 -4.29 3.82 19.97
CA GLN A 18 -3.78 5.19 19.81
C GLN A 18 -4.77 6.05 19.03
N LEU A 19 -5.36 5.54 17.94
CA LEU A 19 -6.35 6.30 17.18
C LEU A 19 -7.61 6.60 18.03
N LYS A 20 -8.07 5.66 18.83
CA LYS A 20 -9.17 5.87 19.79
C LYS A 20 -8.81 6.87 20.91
N SER A 21 -7.53 7.07 21.20
CA SER A 21 -7.10 8.13 22.13
C SER A 21 -7.18 9.52 21.53
N GLU A 22 -7.00 9.64 20.22
CA GLU A 22 -7.03 10.94 19.50
C GLU A 22 -8.46 11.34 19.09
N ILE A 23 -9.33 10.38 18.75
CA ILE A 23 -10.71 10.62 18.29
C ILE A 23 -11.67 9.97 19.27
N LYS A 24 -12.64 10.75 19.76
CA LYS A 24 -13.51 10.33 20.89
C LYS A 24 -14.96 10.01 20.49
N SER A 25 -15.38 10.32 19.27
CA SER A 25 -16.76 10.10 18.84
C SER A 25 -16.87 9.87 17.34
N GLY A 26 -17.96 9.22 16.93
CA GLY A 26 -18.23 8.85 15.54
C GLY A 26 -17.60 7.52 15.16
N ILE A 27 -17.45 7.31 13.87
CA ILE A 27 -16.79 6.11 13.32
C ILE A 27 -15.72 6.50 12.30
N ALA A 28 -14.62 5.76 12.24
CA ALA A 28 -13.65 5.86 11.15
C ALA A 28 -13.78 4.66 10.22
N LEU A 29 -13.97 4.92 8.93
CA LEU A 29 -14.07 3.94 7.86
C LEU A 29 -12.75 3.85 7.12
N PHE A 30 -12.22 2.63 7.00
CA PHE A 30 -11.03 2.27 6.24
C PHE A 30 -11.42 1.24 5.18
N LEU A 31 -11.62 1.69 3.95
CA LEU A 31 -11.86 0.79 2.83
C LEU A 31 -10.52 0.20 2.36
N GLY A 32 -10.45 -1.13 2.29
CA GLY A 32 -9.37 -1.81 1.61
C GLY A 32 -9.54 -1.70 0.09
N ASN A 33 -8.45 -1.92 -0.62
CA ASN A 33 -8.48 -1.96 -2.08
C ASN A 33 -9.18 -3.23 -2.58
N VAL A 34 -9.72 -3.14 -3.78
CA VAL A 34 -10.25 -4.27 -4.55
C VAL A 34 -9.29 -4.64 -5.68
N ASP A 35 -9.45 -5.83 -6.23
CA ASP A 35 -8.75 -6.22 -7.46
C ASP A 35 -9.17 -5.31 -8.62
N THR A 36 -8.19 -4.98 -9.47
CA THR A 36 -8.40 -4.10 -10.62
C THR A 36 -7.96 -4.82 -11.90
N ALA A 37 -8.83 -4.83 -12.90
CA ALA A 37 -8.55 -5.44 -14.19
C ALA A 37 -7.44 -4.67 -14.94
N PHE A 38 -6.49 -5.42 -15.53
CA PHE A 38 -5.45 -4.87 -16.37
C PHE A 38 -5.98 -4.54 -17.77
N ASN A 39 -6.54 -5.51 -18.48
CA ASN A 39 -7.05 -5.36 -19.83
C ASN A 39 -8.35 -6.17 -20.11
N TYR A 40 -8.70 -7.10 -19.24
CA TYR A 40 -10.00 -7.80 -19.23
C TYR A 40 -10.26 -8.36 -17.81
N PRO A 41 -11.52 -8.71 -17.47
CA PRO A 41 -11.94 -8.95 -16.08
C PRO A 41 -11.10 -9.97 -15.30
N ALA A 42 -10.60 -11.03 -15.94
CA ALA A 42 -9.84 -12.07 -15.28
C ALA A 42 -8.31 -11.84 -15.26
N ASN A 43 -7.81 -10.83 -15.98
CA ASN A 43 -6.39 -10.46 -15.98
C ASN A 43 -6.19 -9.24 -15.07
N LEU A 44 -5.76 -9.49 -13.85
CA LEU A 44 -5.68 -8.48 -12.81
C LEU A 44 -4.26 -7.90 -12.70
N TYR A 45 -4.18 -6.62 -12.31
CA TYR A 45 -2.93 -6.07 -11.79
C TYR A 45 -2.51 -6.81 -10.52
N SER A 46 -1.20 -6.82 -10.23
CA SER A 46 -0.72 -7.28 -8.93
C SER A 46 -1.41 -6.51 -7.82
N PHE A 47 -2.06 -7.26 -6.90
CA PHE A 47 -2.83 -6.64 -5.83
C PHE A 47 -1.92 -5.91 -4.85
N ARG A 48 -2.30 -4.68 -4.52
CA ARG A 48 -1.67 -3.87 -3.47
C ARG A 48 -2.76 -3.29 -2.57
N GLN A 49 -2.75 -3.69 -1.31
CA GLN A 49 -3.72 -3.23 -0.33
C GLN A 49 -3.51 -1.75 0.02
N ASP A 50 -4.59 -1.07 0.41
CA ASP A 50 -4.53 0.30 0.94
C ASP A 50 -3.60 0.38 2.15
N SER A 51 -2.71 1.38 2.15
CA SER A 51 -1.67 1.51 3.18
C SER A 51 -2.22 1.83 4.57
N GLN A 52 -3.35 2.52 4.64
CA GLN A 52 -3.95 2.87 5.94
C GLN A 52 -4.75 1.70 6.50
N PHE A 53 -5.45 0.96 5.62
CA PHE A 53 -6.08 -0.29 6.01
C PHE A 53 -5.03 -1.29 6.52
N LEU A 54 -3.90 -1.45 5.82
CA LEU A 54 -2.78 -2.29 6.27
C LEU A 54 -2.24 -1.83 7.63
N TYR A 55 -2.07 -0.52 7.82
CA TYR A 55 -1.50 0.01 9.05
C TYR A 55 -2.35 -0.33 10.28
N PHE A 56 -3.68 -0.21 10.17
CA PHE A 56 -4.58 -0.44 11.30
C PHE A 56 -5.10 -1.87 11.39
N PHE A 57 -5.22 -2.59 10.29
CA PHE A 57 -5.88 -3.90 10.25
C PHE A 57 -4.99 -5.05 9.75
N GLY A 58 -3.85 -4.78 9.11
CA GLY A 58 -2.84 -5.77 8.79
C GLY A 58 -3.24 -6.88 7.83
N LEU A 59 -4.36 -6.77 7.12
CA LEU A 59 -4.85 -7.80 6.22
C LEU A 59 -4.63 -7.41 4.75
N LYS A 60 -4.13 -8.36 3.96
CA LYS A 60 -3.77 -8.14 2.54
C LYS A 60 -4.84 -8.62 1.57
N ASN A 61 -5.98 -9.05 2.05
CA ASN A 61 -7.06 -9.57 1.21
C ASN A 61 -7.80 -8.44 0.49
N PRO A 62 -8.12 -8.57 -0.81
CA PRO A 62 -8.93 -7.60 -1.51
C PRO A 62 -10.37 -7.55 -0.98
N GLY A 63 -11.03 -6.41 -1.14
CA GLY A 63 -12.45 -6.25 -0.82
C GLY A 63 -12.78 -6.28 0.67
N PHE A 64 -11.80 -6.07 1.56
CA PHE A 64 -12.04 -5.94 2.99
C PHE A 64 -12.23 -4.48 3.37
N ALA A 65 -12.96 -4.25 4.45
CA ALA A 65 -13.09 -2.94 5.07
C ALA A 65 -12.97 -3.04 6.59
N GLY A 66 -12.46 -1.98 7.22
CA GLY A 66 -12.36 -1.85 8.66
C GLY A 66 -13.14 -0.65 9.17
N ILE A 67 -13.82 -0.81 10.31
CA ILE A 67 -14.45 0.29 11.03
C ILE A 67 -13.93 0.32 12.46
N ILE A 68 -13.56 1.53 12.91
CA ILE A 68 -13.32 1.82 14.31
C ILE A 68 -14.46 2.70 14.80
N ASP A 69 -15.27 2.17 15.72
CA ASP A 69 -16.40 2.85 16.34
C ASP A 69 -15.94 3.44 17.67
N PHE A 70 -15.76 4.76 17.70
CA PHE A 70 -15.26 5.47 18.87
C PHE A 70 -16.30 5.59 19.97
N ASP A 71 -17.59 5.71 19.61
CA ASP A 71 -18.67 5.85 20.58
C ASP A 71 -18.89 4.54 21.38
N ASN A 72 -18.78 3.40 20.68
CA ASN A 72 -19.01 2.08 21.27
C ASN A 72 -17.71 1.35 21.62
N ASN A 73 -16.55 2.00 21.47
CA ASN A 73 -15.22 1.41 21.67
C ASN A 73 -15.08 0.05 20.98
N SER A 74 -15.51 -0.06 19.75
CA SER A 74 -15.57 -1.31 18.99
C SER A 74 -14.79 -1.23 17.70
N GLU A 75 -14.31 -2.38 17.23
CA GLU A 75 -13.56 -2.53 15.99
C GLU A 75 -14.19 -3.65 15.17
N TYR A 76 -14.30 -3.43 13.87
CA TYR A 76 -14.94 -4.36 12.94
C TYR A 76 -14.06 -4.58 11.71
N ILE A 77 -14.08 -5.81 11.21
CA ILE A 77 -13.59 -6.15 9.87
C ILE A 77 -14.75 -6.76 9.09
N PHE A 78 -14.97 -6.24 7.91
CA PHE A 78 -15.98 -6.70 6.96
C PHE A 78 -15.30 -7.25 5.71
N GLY A 79 -15.87 -8.32 5.18
CA GLY A 79 -15.44 -8.98 3.97
C GLY A 79 -16.31 -10.19 3.72
N ASN A 80 -16.23 -10.76 2.53
CA ASN A 80 -16.98 -11.96 2.20
C ASN A 80 -16.08 -13.20 2.32
N ASP A 81 -16.58 -14.25 2.96
CA ASP A 81 -15.93 -15.56 2.89
C ASP A 81 -16.06 -16.11 1.46
N PHE A 82 -15.08 -16.90 1.05
CA PHE A 82 -15.09 -17.56 -0.24
C PHE A 82 -16.22 -18.58 -0.31
N ASP A 83 -16.93 -18.59 -1.42
CA ASP A 83 -17.90 -19.61 -1.73
C ASP A 83 -17.26 -20.88 -2.35
N ILE A 84 -18.08 -21.85 -2.77
CA ILE A 84 -17.57 -23.12 -3.29
C ILE A 84 -16.89 -22.95 -4.64
N ASP A 85 -17.34 -22.01 -5.46
CA ASP A 85 -16.74 -21.73 -6.77
C ASP A 85 -15.39 -21.04 -6.59
N ASP A 86 -15.27 -20.08 -5.66
CA ASP A 86 -14.01 -19.47 -5.27
C ASP A 86 -12.99 -20.51 -4.80
N VAL A 87 -13.43 -21.50 -3.98
CA VAL A 87 -12.57 -22.57 -3.47
C VAL A 87 -12.03 -23.47 -4.61
N ILE A 88 -12.80 -23.69 -5.65
CA ILE A 88 -12.36 -24.47 -6.83
C ILE A 88 -11.18 -23.77 -7.52
N TRP A 89 -11.24 -22.46 -7.67
CA TRP A 89 -10.22 -21.67 -8.37
C TRP A 89 -9.04 -21.27 -7.49
N MET A 90 -9.29 -20.90 -6.23
CA MET A 90 -8.31 -20.27 -5.34
C MET A 90 -7.84 -21.20 -4.21
N GLY A 91 -8.44 -22.41 -4.09
CA GLY A 91 -8.24 -23.28 -2.94
C GLY A 91 -8.91 -22.77 -1.67
N VAL A 92 -8.89 -23.59 -0.62
CA VAL A 92 -9.49 -23.21 0.68
C VAL A 92 -8.77 -22.02 1.27
N GLN A 93 -9.51 -20.97 1.57
CA GLN A 93 -9.00 -19.75 2.20
C GLN A 93 -9.51 -19.63 3.66
N PRO A 94 -8.75 -18.98 4.55
CA PRO A 94 -9.22 -18.69 5.91
C PRO A 94 -10.47 -17.81 5.88
N LYS A 95 -11.38 -18.03 6.81
CA LYS A 95 -12.55 -17.17 6.98
C LYS A 95 -12.18 -15.77 7.43
N VAL A 96 -13.02 -14.79 7.13
CA VAL A 96 -12.87 -13.39 7.57
C VAL A 96 -12.66 -13.32 9.08
N SER A 97 -13.43 -14.10 9.87
CA SER A 97 -13.31 -14.15 11.33
C SER A 97 -11.97 -14.69 11.82
N GLU A 98 -11.39 -15.67 11.12
CA GLU A 98 -10.07 -16.24 11.45
C GLU A 98 -8.96 -15.23 11.15
N LEU A 99 -9.07 -14.52 10.02
CA LEU A 99 -8.12 -13.47 9.65
C LEU A 99 -8.19 -12.29 10.62
N ALA A 100 -9.40 -11.83 10.97
CA ALA A 100 -9.63 -10.74 11.90
C ALA A 100 -9.08 -11.05 13.31
N ALA A 101 -9.23 -12.27 13.77
CA ALA A 101 -8.69 -12.70 15.08
C ALA A 101 -7.16 -12.59 15.15
N LYS A 102 -6.46 -12.82 14.02
CA LYS A 102 -4.99 -12.70 13.93
C LYS A 102 -4.48 -11.27 14.12
N VAL A 103 -5.32 -10.29 13.93
CA VAL A 103 -5.01 -8.86 14.10
C VAL A 103 -5.77 -8.23 15.28
N GLY A 104 -6.34 -9.08 16.13
CA GLY A 104 -7.00 -8.67 17.38
C GLY A 104 -8.36 -8.01 17.18
N VAL A 105 -9.07 -8.29 16.09
CA VAL A 105 -10.45 -7.85 15.87
C VAL A 105 -11.38 -9.05 15.99
N HIS A 106 -12.43 -8.93 16.82
CA HIS A 106 -13.35 -10.03 17.09
C HIS A 106 -14.76 -9.82 16.52
N LYS A 107 -15.09 -8.60 16.07
CA LYS A 107 -16.35 -8.31 15.41
C LYS A 107 -16.15 -8.33 13.90
N THR A 108 -16.81 -9.25 13.24
CA THR A 108 -16.73 -9.42 11.79
C THR A 108 -18.13 -9.51 11.19
N GLY A 109 -18.25 -9.18 9.93
CA GLY A 109 -19.48 -9.31 9.15
C GLY A 109 -19.20 -9.43 7.67
N GLN A 110 -20.24 -9.72 6.90
CA GLN A 110 -20.19 -9.62 5.45
C GLN A 110 -20.07 -8.16 5.03
N TYR A 111 -19.60 -7.92 3.81
CA TYR A 111 -19.43 -6.56 3.31
C TYR A 111 -20.74 -5.74 3.37
N LYS A 112 -21.88 -6.37 3.10
CA LYS A 112 -23.20 -5.72 3.23
C LYS A 112 -23.53 -5.25 4.65
N ASP A 113 -23.04 -5.97 5.68
CA ASP A 113 -23.29 -5.59 7.07
C ASP A 113 -22.58 -4.28 7.42
N MET A 114 -21.45 -3.98 6.74
CA MET A 114 -20.81 -2.67 6.80
C MET A 114 -21.73 -1.56 6.27
N ILE A 115 -22.39 -1.81 5.15
CA ILE A 115 -23.33 -0.83 4.57
C ILE A 115 -24.45 -0.53 5.57
N ASP A 116 -25.01 -1.55 6.20
CA ASP A 116 -26.07 -1.40 7.20
C ASP A 116 -25.60 -0.61 8.43
N LEU A 117 -24.36 -0.86 8.88
CA LEU A 117 -23.75 -0.10 9.99
C LEU A 117 -23.55 1.37 9.63
N ILE A 118 -23.07 1.67 8.41
CA ILE A 118 -22.91 3.04 7.92
C ILE A 118 -24.24 3.75 7.80
N LEU A 119 -25.25 3.10 7.23
CA LEU A 119 -26.61 3.66 7.11
C LEU A 119 -27.21 3.96 8.48
N LYS A 120 -27.05 3.05 9.44
CA LYS A 120 -27.45 3.27 10.82
C LYS A 120 -26.74 4.48 11.43
N ALA A 121 -25.44 4.57 11.29
CA ALA A 121 -24.68 5.72 11.81
C ALA A 121 -25.13 7.05 11.18
N LYS A 122 -25.44 7.06 9.88
CA LYS A 122 -26.03 8.24 9.20
C LYS A 122 -27.37 8.62 9.78
N ASN A 123 -28.28 7.65 9.97
CA ASN A 123 -29.61 7.90 10.55
C ASN A 123 -29.54 8.42 11.98
N GLU A 124 -28.55 7.99 12.73
CA GLU A 124 -28.26 8.49 14.08
C GLU A 124 -27.45 9.80 14.10
N SER A 125 -27.20 10.42 12.93
CA SER A 125 -26.41 11.63 12.77
C SER A 125 -24.98 11.53 13.36
N ARG A 126 -24.43 10.33 13.42
CA ARG A 126 -23.07 10.08 13.86
C ARG A 126 -22.08 10.51 12.76
N LYS A 127 -20.97 11.07 13.18
CA LYS A 127 -19.92 11.47 12.24
C LYS A 127 -19.22 10.23 11.66
N ILE A 128 -19.09 10.20 10.33
CA ILE A 128 -18.35 9.17 9.61
C ILE A 128 -17.09 9.83 9.05
N ASP A 129 -15.95 9.39 9.53
CA ASP A 129 -14.64 9.87 9.12
C ASP A 129 -14.01 8.90 8.11
N PHE A 130 -13.38 9.43 7.07
CA PHE A 130 -12.58 8.67 6.11
C PHE A 130 -11.39 9.50 5.64
N LEU A 131 -10.36 8.83 5.15
CA LEU A 131 -9.14 9.45 4.62
C LEU A 131 -9.30 9.77 3.12
N PRO A 132 -8.48 10.69 2.57
CA PRO A 132 -8.53 11.02 1.15
C PRO A 132 -8.33 9.77 0.28
N ALA A 133 -9.31 9.46 -0.56
CA ALA A 133 -9.24 8.37 -1.50
C ALA A 133 -8.41 8.77 -2.73
N TYR A 134 -7.60 7.85 -3.24
CA TYR A 134 -6.75 8.04 -4.42
C TYR A 134 -7.12 7.09 -5.57
N ARG A 135 -7.85 5.99 -5.30
CA ARG A 135 -8.37 5.07 -6.32
C ARG A 135 -9.79 5.43 -6.72
N GLY A 136 -10.09 5.30 -8.02
CA GLY A 136 -11.42 5.57 -8.56
C GLY A 136 -12.50 4.70 -7.93
N GLU A 137 -12.23 3.40 -7.75
CA GLU A 137 -13.17 2.45 -7.12
C GLU A 137 -13.54 2.90 -5.70
N THR A 138 -12.55 3.28 -4.89
CA THR A 138 -12.77 3.77 -3.52
C THR A 138 -13.57 5.08 -3.50
N ILE A 139 -13.33 5.98 -4.47
CA ILE A 139 -14.09 7.25 -4.58
C ILE A 139 -15.55 6.95 -4.93
N ILE A 140 -15.81 6.05 -5.87
CA ILE A 140 -17.15 5.65 -6.28
C ILE A 140 -17.89 5.01 -5.09
N GLU A 141 -17.21 4.15 -4.36
CA GLU A 141 -17.79 3.48 -3.21
C GLU A 141 -18.15 4.44 -2.08
N LEU A 142 -17.23 5.33 -1.69
CA LEU A 142 -17.49 6.38 -0.71
C LEU A 142 -18.65 7.29 -1.14
N SER A 143 -18.69 7.65 -2.42
CA SER A 143 -19.80 8.42 -3.00
C SER A 143 -21.13 7.72 -2.78
N THR A 144 -21.19 6.43 -3.09
CA THR A 144 -22.40 5.60 -2.95
C THR A 144 -22.82 5.42 -1.49
N LEU A 145 -21.89 5.02 -0.63
CA LEU A 145 -22.14 4.76 0.80
C LEU A 145 -22.59 6.01 1.56
N LEU A 146 -21.97 7.15 1.26
CA LEU A 146 -22.18 8.37 2.02
C LEU A 146 -23.22 9.31 1.36
N GLY A 147 -23.58 9.07 0.10
CA GLY A 147 -24.47 9.94 -0.66
C GLY A 147 -23.81 11.29 -1.00
N ILE A 148 -22.51 11.30 -1.22
CA ILE A 148 -21.70 12.47 -1.57
C ILE A 148 -21.43 12.44 -3.07
N SER A 149 -21.46 13.59 -3.76
CA SER A 149 -21.04 13.65 -5.16
C SER A 149 -19.59 13.15 -5.32
N ILE A 150 -19.34 12.37 -6.37
CA ILE A 150 -17.99 11.86 -6.72
C ILE A 150 -16.95 13.00 -6.71
N ASN A 151 -17.31 14.16 -7.25
CA ASN A 151 -16.42 15.33 -7.33
C ASN A 151 -16.12 15.96 -5.96
N ASP A 152 -16.91 15.66 -4.94
CA ASP A 152 -16.79 16.24 -3.62
C ASP A 152 -16.21 15.28 -2.58
N VAL A 153 -16.06 13.98 -2.89
CA VAL A 153 -15.53 12.98 -1.94
C VAL A 153 -14.23 13.44 -1.30
N LYS A 154 -13.27 13.94 -2.09
CA LYS A 154 -11.98 14.43 -1.56
C LYS A 154 -12.15 15.59 -0.57
N LYS A 155 -13.11 16.46 -0.77
CA LYS A 155 -13.37 17.64 0.10
C LYS A 155 -14.00 17.23 1.44
N HIS A 156 -14.65 16.06 1.48
CA HIS A 156 -15.29 15.53 2.69
C HIS A 156 -14.37 14.59 3.50
N ALA A 157 -13.13 14.38 3.04
CA ALA A 157 -12.14 13.66 3.85
C ALA A 157 -11.94 14.34 5.20
N SER A 158 -11.83 13.54 6.26
CA SER A 158 -11.83 14.05 7.62
C SER A 158 -10.48 14.63 8.03
N GLU A 159 -10.40 15.94 8.20
CA GLU A 159 -9.19 16.60 8.68
C GLU A 159 -8.76 16.09 10.07
N ARG A 160 -9.70 15.81 10.98
CA ARG A 160 -9.36 15.28 12.31
C ARG A 160 -8.76 13.88 12.23
N LEU A 161 -9.26 13.04 11.32
CA LEU A 161 -8.71 11.70 11.11
C LEU A 161 -7.33 11.79 10.45
N ILE A 162 -7.14 12.66 9.47
CA ILE A 162 -5.84 12.92 8.83
C ILE A 162 -4.81 13.32 9.88
N LYS A 163 -5.11 14.32 10.73
CA LYS A 163 -4.21 14.79 11.79
C LYS A 163 -3.87 13.70 12.79
N ALA A 164 -4.86 12.90 13.22
CA ALA A 164 -4.66 11.79 14.14
C ALA A 164 -3.75 10.72 13.53
N VAL A 165 -3.97 10.35 12.27
CA VAL A 165 -3.14 9.35 11.56
C VAL A 165 -1.71 9.86 11.38
N ILE A 166 -1.52 11.12 10.99
CA ILE A 166 -0.18 11.74 10.89
C ILE A 166 0.56 11.62 12.22
N LYS A 167 -0.08 12.07 13.32
CA LYS A 167 0.51 12.04 14.67
C LYS A 167 0.94 10.64 15.11
N ILE A 168 0.21 9.60 14.72
CA ILE A 168 0.55 8.21 15.06
C ILE A 168 1.70 7.70 14.19
N LYS A 169 1.76 8.10 12.92
CA LYS A 169 2.71 7.57 11.92
C LYS A 169 4.01 8.36 11.79
N GLU A 170 4.06 9.60 12.27
CA GLU A 170 5.26 10.45 12.13
C GLU A 170 6.48 9.86 12.85
N ILE A 171 6.27 9.18 13.99
CA ILE A 171 7.33 8.47 14.71
C ILE A 171 7.15 6.97 14.47
N LYS A 172 8.15 6.36 13.82
CA LYS A 172 8.14 4.93 13.47
C LYS A 172 8.42 4.07 14.70
N SER A 173 7.72 2.96 14.80
CA SER A 173 8.01 1.95 15.80
C SER A 173 9.23 1.10 15.40
N GLU A 174 9.78 0.34 16.33
CA GLU A 174 10.93 -0.53 16.05
C GLU A 174 10.62 -1.58 14.98
N GLU A 175 9.39 -2.09 14.94
CA GLU A 175 8.95 -3.06 13.92
C GLU A 175 8.92 -2.40 12.53
N GLU A 176 8.46 -1.14 12.45
CA GLU A 176 8.46 -0.37 11.21
C GLU A 176 9.87 -0.06 10.73
N ILE A 177 10.76 0.32 11.64
CA ILE A 177 12.18 0.58 11.31
C ILE A 177 12.82 -0.68 10.72
N LYS A 178 12.63 -1.85 11.32
CA LYS A 178 13.14 -3.12 10.79
C LYS A 178 12.64 -3.44 9.39
N GLU A 179 11.39 -3.14 9.09
CA GLU A 179 10.85 -3.34 7.72
C GLU A 179 11.41 -2.31 6.73
N ILE A 180 11.60 -1.06 7.14
CA ILE A 180 12.24 -0.03 6.31
C ILE A 180 13.70 -0.42 6.02
N GLU A 181 14.44 -0.91 7.02
CA GLU A 181 15.82 -1.40 6.85
C GLU A 181 15.89 -2.55 5.83
N LYS A 182 14.97 -3.51 5.88
CA LYS A 182 14.87 -4.57 4.84
C LYS A 182 14.65 -4.00 3.44
N ALA A 183 13.77 -3.00 3.31
CA ALA A 183 13.56 -2.33 2.02
C ALA A 183 14.82 -1.61 1.53
N VAL A 184 15.58 -1.02 2.44
CA VAL A 184 16.87 -0.38 2.13
C VAL A 184 17.93 -1.40 1.71
N ASP A 185 17.99 -2.58 2.36
CA ASP A 185 18.90 -3.66 1.97
C ASP A 185 18.59 -4.17 0.55
N ILE A 186 17.31 -4.28 0.20
CA ILE A 186 16.92 -4.62 -1.18
C ILE A 186 17.36 -3.53 -2.15
N ALA A 187 17.13 -2.25 -1.81
CA ALA A 187 17.56 -1.13 -2.64
C ALA A 187 19.09 -1.09 -2.78
N TYR A 188 19.85 -1.49 -1.78
CA TYR A 188 21.31 -1.62 -1.89
C TYR A 188 21.70 -2.60 -3.02
N GLU A 189 21.07 -3.77 -3.09
CA GLU A 189 21.32 -4.72 -4.19
C GLU A 189 20.89 -4.18 -5.55
N MET A 190 19.76 -3.46 -5.61
CA MET A 190 19.28 -2.80 -6.83
C MET A 190 20.31 -1.76 -7.30
N HIS A 191 20.72 -0.84 -6.43
CA HIS A 191 21.62 0.25 -6.78
C HIS A 191 23.05 -0.21 -7.10
N THR A 192 23.62 -1.13 -6.33
CA THR A 192 24.94 -1.67 -6.62
C THR A 192 24.96 -2.46 -7.92
N THR A 193 23.88 -3.13 -8.27
CA THR A 193 23.73 -3.79 -9.58
C THR A 193 23.60 -2.76 -10.71
N SER A 194 22.77 -1.73 -10.55
CA SER A 194 22.67 -0.62 -11.49
C SER A 194 24.04 0.03 -11.78
N MET A 195 24.82 0.31 -10.72
CA MET A 195 26.18 0.87 -10.84
C MET A 195 27.12 -0.03 -11.64
N ARG A 196 27.10 -1.35 -11.37
CA ARG A 196 27.93 -2.33 -12.12
C ARG A 196 27.53 -2.44 -13.58
N MET A 197 26.25 -2.26 -13.88
CA MET A 197 25.71 -2.34 -15.23
C MET A 197 25.86 -1.03 -16.04
N ALA A 198 26.22 0.09 -15.44
CA ALA A 198 26.39 1.39 -16.09
C ALA A 198 27.62 1.40 -17.02
N THR A 199 27.58 0.59 -18.08
CA THR A 199 28.67 0.44 -19.05
C THR A 199 28.24 0.95 -20.44
N PRO A 200 29.17 1.54 -21.23
CA PRO A 200 28.84 2.03 -22.57
C PRO A 200 28.26 0.93 -23.46
N GLY A 201 27.27 1.29 -24.28
CA GLY A 201 26.62 0.39 -25.23
C GLY A 201 25.46 -0.42 -24.62
N ARG A 202 25.22 -0.37 -23.33
CA ARG A 202 24.08 -1.01 -22.67
C ARG A 202 22.83 -0.15 -22.82
N ILE A 203 21.68 -0.79 -23.00
CA ILE A 203 20.38 -0.10 -23.03
C ILE A 203 19.88 0.11 -21.60
N GLU A 204 19.35 1.29 -21.29
CA GLU A 204 18.79 1.63 -19.97
C GLU A 204 17.73 0.61 -19.50
N GLN A 205 16.89 0.12 -20.42
CA GLN A 205 15.84 -0.86 -20.14
C GLN A 205 16.39 -2.19 -19.59
N GLU A 206 17.58 -2.63 -20.01
CA GLU A 206 18.19 -3.84 -19.46
C GLU A 206 18.53 -3.67 -17.99
N ILE A 207 18.98 -2.47 -17.60
CA ILE A 207 19.32 -2.16 -16.22
C ILE A 207 18.04 -2.02 -15.39
N ALA A 208 17.06 -1.25 -15.88
CA ALA A 208 15.78 -1.07 -15.19
C ALA A 208 15.07 -2.42 -14.94
N GLY A 209 14.96 -3.26 -15.97
CA GLY A 209 14.35 -4.57 -15.83
C GLY A 209 15.11 -5.52 -14.86
N THR A 210 16.45 -5.43 -14.84
CA THR A 210 17.27 -6.22 -13.92
C THR A 210 17.04 -5.81 -12.47
N ILE A 211 17.05 -4.50 -12.18
CA ILE A 211 16.85 -4.03 -10.79
C ILE A 211 15.40 -4.20 -10.31
N GLU A 212 14.43 -4.10 -11.21
CA GLU A 212 13.03 -4.47 -10.90
C GLU A 212 12.91 -5.96 -10.54
N GLY A 213 13.58 -6.83 -11.31
CA GLY A 213 13.66 -8.26 -11.00
C GLY A 213 14.28 -8.55 -9.64
N ILE A 214 15.28 -7.79 -9.21
CA ILE A 214 15.87 -7.89 -7.86
C ILE A 214 14.84 -7.52 -6.79
N SER A 215 14.11 -6.42 -6.96
CA SER A 215 13.05 -6.03 -6.04
C SER A 215 12.03 -7.16 -5.86
N LEU A 216 11.51 -7.71 -6.96
CA LEU A 216 10.55 -8.81 -6.95
C LEU A 216 11.10 -10.10 -6.33
N ALA A 217 12.36 -10.40 -6.53
CA ALA A 217 12.99 -11.61 -6.01
C ALA A 217 13.25 -11.56 -4.50
N LEU A 218 13.57 -10.38 -3.96
CA LEU A 218 13.99 -10.22 -2.57
C LEU A 218 12.87 -9.68 -1.64
N GLY A 219 11.88 -9.00 -2.21
CA GLY A 219 10.81 -8.38 -1.42
C GLY A 219 9.46 -8.39 -2.11
N GLY A 220 9.13 -7.31 -2.77
CA GLY A 220 7.88 -7.05 -3.48
C GLY A 220 8.12 -6.22 -4.74
N PRO A 221 7.09 -5.56 -5.25
CA PRO A 221 7.25 -4.66 -6.38
C PRO A 221 8.18 -3.50 -6.03
N VAL A 222 8.60 -2.77 -7.05
CA VAL A 222 9.27 -1.48 -6.82
C VAL A 222 8.33 -0.50 -6.09
N SER A 223 8.89 0.35 -5.24
CA SER A 223 8.10 1.31 -4.45
C SER A 223 7.47 2.41 -5.31
N PHE A 224 8.06 2.70 -6.46
CA PHE A 224 7.57 3.60 -7.49
C PHE A 224 8.19 3.20 -8.84
N PRO A 225 7.62 3.64 -9.99
CA PRO A 225 8.21 3.35 -11.29
C PRO A 225 9.67 3.81 -11.35
N ILE A 226 10.57 2.91 -11.76
CA ILE A 226 12.01 3.18 -11.78
C ILE A 226 12.30 4.39 -12.66
N ILE A 227 13.09 5.31 -12.15
CA ILE A 227 13.69 6.41 -12.90
C ILE A 227 15.15 6.06 -13.13
N LEU A 228 15.54 5.81 -14.37
CA LEU A 228 16.90 5.45 -14.72
C LEU A 228 17.21 6.03 -16.11
N SER A 229 18.15 6.97 -16.18
CA SER A 229 18.51 7.56 -17.44
C SER A 229 19.87 8.27 -17.42
N GLN A 230 20.57 8.29 -18.58
CA GLN A 230 21.67 9.22 -18.82
C GLN A 230 21.17 10.64 -19.10
N ASP A 231 19.89 10.82 -19.35
CA ASP A 231 19.22 12.12 -19.49
C ASP A 231 18.58 12.56 -18.16
N GLY A 232 19.35 12.50 -17.08
CA GLY A 232 18.93 12.77 -15.71
C GLY A 232 18.45 14.20 -15.44
N GLN A 233 18.58 15.13 -16.38
CA GLN A 233 17.95 16.45 -16.33
C GLN A 233 16.41 16.38 -16.41
N THR A 234 15.86 15.27 -16.94
CA THR A 234 14.43 14.96 -16.91
C THR A 234 14.15 14.12 -15.67
N LEU A 235 13.69 14.78 -14.58
CA LEU A 235 13.63 14.18 -13.24
C LEU A 235 12.71 12.97 -13.14
N HIS A 236 11.59 12.92 -13.84
CA HIS A 236 10.66 11.79 -13.84
C HIS A 236 10.60 11.10 -15.19
N ASN A 237 11.79 10.76 -15.74
CA ASN A 237 11.88 10.04 -17.00
C ASN A 237 11.64 8.54 -16.75
N HIS A 238 10.53 8.02 -17.25
CA HIS A 238 10.17 6.60 -17.23
C HIS A 238 10.45 5.87 -18.55
N HIS A 239 11.08 6.55 -19.52
CA HIS A 239 11.56 5.93 -20.74
C HIS A 239 12.98 5.42 -20.53
N HIS A 240 13.28 4.24 -21.05
CA HIS A 240 14.54 3.54 -20.83
C HIS A 240 15.14 3.05 -22.16
N ASP A 241 14.98 3.80 -23.22
CA ASP A 241 15.37 3.44 -24.58
C ASP A 241 16.74 3.96 -25.00
N ASN A 242 17.41 4.77 -24.17
CA ASN A 242 18.75 5.25 -24.47
C ASN A 242 19.79 4.13 -24.40
N ILE A 243 20.79 4.22 -25.29
CA ILE A 243 22.04 3.46 -25.23
C ILE A 243 23.06 4.31 -24.46
N LEU A 244 23.60 3.77 -23.37
CA LEU A 244 24.55 4.47 -22.51
C LEU A 244 25.82 4.81 -23.25
N GLU A 245 26.28 6.05 -23.13
CA GLU A 245 27.44 6.63 -23.85
C GLU A 245 28.57 6.96 -22.88
N VAL A 246 29.79 6.82 -23.38
CA VAL A 246 31.01 7.26 -22.66
C VAL A 246 30.94 8.76 -22.35
N GLY A 247 31.30 9.14 -21.13
CA GLY A 247 31.35 10.55 -20.72
C GLY A 247 30.00 11.10 -20.23
N ARG A 248 28.94 10.30 -20.28
CA ARG A 248 27.65 10.63 -19.68
C ARG A 248 27.60 10.16 -18.22
N MET A 249 26.65 10.70 -17.46
CA MET A 249 26.27 10.20 -16.14
C MET A 249 24.90 9.56 -16.21
N MET A 250 24.71 8.48 -15.47
CA MET A 250 23.41 7.81 -15.35
C MET A 250 22.87 8.05 -13.93
N VAL A 251 21.69 8.63 -13.83
CA VAL A 251 20.92 8.67 -12.59
C VAL A 251 20.10 7.38 -12.47
N THR A 252 20.05 6.83 -11.27
CA THR A 252 19.11 5.77 -10.89
C THR A 252 18.38 6.22 -9.64
N ASP A 253 17.06 6.35 -9.74
CA ASP A 253 16.17 6.63 -8.64
C ASP A 253 15.17 5.48 -8.55
N ALA A 254 15.34 4.65 -7.53
CA ALA A 254 14.62 3.41 -7.40
C ALA A 254 14.55 2.95 -5.93
N GLY A 255 13.52 2.22 -5.62
CA GLY A 255 13.34 1.57 -4.34
C GLY A 255 12.48 0.33 -4.45
N ALA A 256 12.42 -0.44 -3.38
CA ALA A 256 11.65 -1.67 -3.27
C ALA A 256 10.61 -1.57 -2.17
N GLU A 257 9.46 -2.22 -2.34
CA GLU A 257 8.57 -2.56 -1.22
C GLU A 257 8.97 -3.92 -0.65
N THR A 258 8.93 -4.04 0.67
CA THR A 258 8.96 -5.36 1.31
C THR A 258 7.62 -6.07 1.08
N GLN A 259 7.57 -7.37 1.39
CA GLN A 259 6.28 -8.08 1.42
C GLN A 259 5.27 -7.44 2.38
N GLU A 260 5.76 -6.66 3.34
CA GLU A 260 4.96 -5.94 4.34
C GLU A 260 4.57 -4.54 3.88
N CYS A 261 4.89 -4.19 2.63
CA CYS A 261 4.57 -2.90 1.99
C CYS A 261 5.24 -1.69 2.67
N TYR A 262 6.42 -1.88 3.25
CA TYR A 262 7.32 -0.80 3.63
C TYR A 262 8.32 -0.55 2.50
N SER A 263 8.58 0.71 2.22
CA SER A 263 9.27 1.14 1.01
C SER A 263 10.63 1.76 1.32
N SER A 264 11.57 1.58 0.40
CA SER A 264 12.77 2.39 0.26
C SER A 264 12.66 3.34 -0.93
N ASP A 265 13.46 4.39 -0.92
CA ASP A 265 13.55 5.42 -1.93
C ASP A 265 14.97 5.99 -1.91
N ILE A 266 15.78 5.68 -2.94
CA ILE A 266 17.18 6.05 -3.00
C ILE A 266 17.54 6.50 -4.41
N THR A 267 18.19 7.66 -4.51
CA THR A 267 18.77 8.15 -5.78
C THR A 267 20.28 8.09 -5.75
N ARG A 268 20.90 7.61 -6.82
CA ARG A 268 22.34 7.63 -7.05
C ARG A 268 22.67 7.97 -8.50
N THR A 269 23.73 8.78 -8.68
CA THR A 269 24.25 9.14 -10.00
C THR A 269 25.66 8.61 -10.14
N VAL A 270 25.93 7.91 -11.24
CA VAL A 270 27.24 7.31 -11.52
C VAL A 270 27.71 7.63 -12.95
N PRO A 271 29.02 7.67 -13.19
CA PRO A 271 29.56 7.87 -14.54
C PRO A 271 29.40 6.58 -15.36
N VAL A 272 28.94 6.71 -16.60
CA VAL A 272 28.94 5.60 -17.57
C VAL A 272 30.39 5.19 -17.86
N GLY A 273 30.71 3.91 -17.64
CA GLY A 273 32.07 3.39 -17.78
C GLY A 273 32.97 3.58 -16.56
N GLY A 274 32.42 4.00 -15.42
CA GLY A 274 33.10 3.97 -14.12
C GLY A 274 34.07 5.11 -13.81
N LYS A 275 34.21 6.12 -14.69
CA LYS A 275 35.09 7.27 -14.47
C LYS A 275 34.38 8.58 -14.76
N PHE A 276 34.49 9.53 -13.84
CA PHE A 276 34.04 10.91 -14.07
C PHE A 276 35.00 11.63 -15.03
N ASN A 277 34.47 12.51 -15.84
CA ASN A 277 35.25 13.45 -16.63
C ASN A 277 35.78 14.58 -15.72
N LYS A 278 36.81 15.30 -16.24
CA LYS A 278 37.33 16.51 -15.57
C LYS A 278 36.30 17.63 -15.63
#